data_186542dff721c3ac632224c64e840171
#
_entry.id   186542dff721c3ac632224c64e840171
#
_cell.length_a   1.000
_cell.length_b   1.000
_cell.length_c   1.000
_cell.angle_alpha   90.00
_cell.angle_beta   90.00
_cell.angle_gamma   90.00
#
_symmetry.space_group_name_H-M   'P 1'
#
loop_
_entity.id
_entity.type
_entity.pdbx_description
1 polymer ?
#
loop_
_entity_poly.entity_id
_entity_poly.type
_entity_poly.pdbx_seq_one_letter_code
_entity_poly.pdbx_strand_id
1 'polypeptide(L)'
;MLVIPTHGWGDPDYKQMQKKIFYLTSKGKKYGLKPAEAKEVRFKIVSSKGKSTTIRMLSRVPRMSLNRLDVTELAFVKLEQDGFVKVFKYWGGERFTSQIGPPSWKQIYFYQKGNTKLKRIKELSFKKNMSEYFNDCSSLVKKINDLDYTYQEMRQVATYFNTNCK
;
A
#
# COMPACT_ATOMS: atom_id res chain seq x y z
N MET A 1 -16.32 -3.33 16.99
CA MET A 1 -15.08 -4.13 16.80
C MET A 1 -14.86 -4.36 15.31
N LEU A 2 -13.66 -4.14 14.81
CA LEU A 2 -13.33 -4.42 13.40
C LEU A 2 -13.22 -5.94 13.18
N VAL A 3 -13.78 -6.44 12.08
CA VAL A 3 -13.63 -7.83 11.66
C VAL A 3 -12.62 -7.85 10.54
N ILE A 4 -11.41 -8.34 10.83
CA ILE A 4 -10.32 -8.41 9.86
C ILE A 4 -10.41 -9.77 9.18
N PRO A 5 -10.67 -9.84 7.86
CA PRO A 5 -10.55 -11.09 7.14
C PRO A 5 -9.09 -11.54 7.17
N THR A 6 -8.86 -12.82 7.48
CA THR A 6 -7.51 -13.38 7.54
C THR A 6 -7.37 -14.50 6.52
N HIS A 7 -6.15 -14.68 6.02
CA HIS A 7 -5.75 -15.92 5.36
C HIS A 7 -5.55 -17.03 6.41
N GLY A 8 -5.49 -18.27 5.98
CA GLY A 8 -5.39 -19.44 6.86
C GLY A 8 -4.23 -19.44 7.88
N TRP A 9 -3.29 -18.51 7.80
CA TRP A 9 -2.16 -18.33 8.72
C TRP A 9 -2.33 -17.13 9.66
N GLY A 10 -3.53 -16.52 9.72
CA GLY A 10 -3.84 -15.40 10.60
C GLY A 10 -3.43 -14.01 10.08
N ASP A 11 -2.78 -13.91 8.93
CA ASP A 11 -2.43 -12.63 8.32
C ASP A 11 -3.67 -11.95 7.72
N PRO A 12 -3.77 -10.60 7.81
CA PRO A 12 -4.89 -9.87 7.24
C PRO A 12 -5.02 -10.05 5.73
N ASP A 13 -6.22 -10.37 5.27
CA ASP A 13 -6.53 -10.39 3.84
C ASP A 13 -6.75 -8.97 3.31
N TYR A 14 -5.67 -8.28 3.04
CA TYR A 14 -5.70 -6.92 2.50
C TYR A 14 -6.42 -6.82 1.16
N LYS A 15 -6.46 -7.88 0.36
CA LYS A 15 -7.16 -7.90 -0.91
C LYS A 15 -8.68 -7.78 -0.75
N GLN A 16 -9.24 -8.47 0.23
CA GLN A 16 -10.65 -8.29 0.58
C GLN A 16 -10.90 -6.92 1.20
N MET A 17 -10.00 -6.48 2.09
CA MET A 17 -10.12 -5.18 2.77
C MET A 17 -10.08 -3.98 1.81
N GLN A 18 -9.42 -4.09 0.67
CA GLN A 18 -9.44 -3.05 -0.37
C GLN A 18 -10.83 -2.75 -0.91
N LYS A 19 -11.69 -3.75 -0.98
CA LYS A 19 -13.05 -3.62 -1.50
C LYS A 19 -14.04 -3.24 -0.41
N LYS A 20 -13.88 -3.80 0.78
CA LYS A 20 -14.82 -3.63 1.89
C LYS A 20 -14.19 -4.02 3.21
N ILE A 21 -14.35 -3.19 4.21
CA ILE A 21 -13.90 -3.44 5.58
C ILE A 21 -15.13 -3.73 6.44
N PHE A 22 -15.10 -4.83 7.19
CA PHE A 22 -16.22 -5.21 8.04
C PHE A 22 -15.98 -4.81 9.50
N TYR A 23 -17.04 -4.39 10.18
CA TYR A 23 -17.03 -4.11 11.61
C TYR A 23 -18.30 -4.62 12.28
N LEU A 24 -18.17 -4.94 13.57
CA LEU A 24 -19.29 -5.26 14.45
C LEU A 24 -19.65 -4.06 15.29
N THR A 25 -20.94 -3.78 15.39
CA THR A 25 -21.48 -2.79 16.36
C THR A 25 -21.44 -3.36 17.77
N SER A 26 -21.74 -2.51 18.77
CA SER A 26 -21.91 -2.95 20.16
C SER A 26 -23.02 -4.01 20.33
N LYS A 27 -24.00 -4.03 19.45
CA LYS A 27 -25.08 -5.02 19.40
C LYS A 27 -24.75 -6.27 18.60
N GLY A 28 -23.48 -6.48 18.20
CA GLY A 28 -23.03 -7.66 17.45
C GLY A 28 -23.42 -7.69 15.97
N LYS A 29 -24.11 -6.65 15.46
CA LYS A 29 -24.50 -6.60 14.05
C LYS A 29 -23.29 -6.26 13.15
N LYS A 30 -23.07 -7.07 12.10
CA LYS A 30 -21.98 -6.91 11.14
C LYS A 30 -22.36 -5.91 10.04
N TYR A 31 -21.51 -4.93 9.82
CA TYR A 31 -21.62 -3.96 8.73
C TYR A 31 -20.38 -3.98 7.86
N GLY A 32 -20.55 -3.61 6.58
CA GLY A 32 -19.44 -3.49 5.65
C GLY A 32 -19.28 -2.06 5.19
N LEU A 33 -18.11 -1.48 5.44
CA LEU A 33 -17.71 -0.14 5.05
C LEU A 33 -17.02 -0.20 3.68
N LYS A 34 -17.56 0.51 2.69
CA LYS A 34 -16.97 0.65 1.36
C LYS A 34 -16.03 1.85 1.27
N PRO A 35 -15.10 1.89 0.30
CA PRO A 35 -14.17 3.02 0.14
C PRO A 35 -14.87 4.37 -0.09
N ALA A 36 -16.05 4.39 -0.70
CA ALA A 36 -16.83 5.63 -0.89
C ALA A 36 -17.40 6.20 0.41
N GLU A 37 -17.54 5.38 1.45
CA GLU A 37 -18.19 5.72 2.71
C GLU A 37 -17.22 6.22 3.79
N ALA A 38 -15.90 6.04 3.58
CA ALA A 38 -14.90 6.51 4.53
C ALA A 38 -13.61 6.94 3.83
N LYS A 39 -13.05 8.08 4.25
CA LYS A 39 -11.77 8.58 3.73
C LYS A 39 -10.57 7.78 4.25
N GLU A 40 -10.67 7.30 5.48
CA GLU A 40 -9.61 6.53 6.15
C GLU A 40 -10.22 5.58 7.19
N VAL A 41 -9.63 4.40 7.31
CA VAL A 41 -9.89 3.45 8.39
C VAL A 41 -8.58 3.13 9.10
N ARG A 42 -8.58 3.23 10.44
CA ARG A 42 -7.44 2.90 11.29
C ARG A 42 -7.80 1.75 12.22
N PHE A 43 -6.89 0.80 12.36
CA PHE A 43 -7.05 -0.30 13.31
C PHE A 43 -5.70 -0.81 13.79
N LYS A 44 -5.70 -1.42 14.96
CA LYS A 44 -4.51 -2.04 15.53
C LYS A 44 -4.57 -3.54 15.35
N ILE A 45 -3.45 -4.12 14.96
CA ILE A 45 -3.22 -5.56 14.96
C ILE A 45 -2.21 -5.84 16.06
N VAL A 46 -2.54 -6.80 16.92
CA VAL A 46 -1.63 -7.29 17.95
C VAL A 46 -1.15 -8.66 17.50
N SER A 47 0.16 -8.80 17.31
CA SER A 47 0.77 -10.09 16.96
C SER A 47 0.73 -11.05 18.15
N SER A 48 0.95 -12.34 17.88
CA SER A 48 1.07 -13.37 18.93
C SER A 48 2.18 -13.07 19.94
N LYS A 49 3.19 -12.26 19.54
CA LYS A 49 4.28 -11.79 20.43
C LYS A 49 3.95 -10.48 21.15
N GLY A 50 2.68 -10.04 21.18
CA GLY A 50 2.23 -8.83 21.84
C GLY A 50 2.58 -7.51 21.14
N LYS A 51 3.29 -7.54 20.00
CA LYS A 51 3.64 -6.33 19.25
C LYS A 51 2.38 -5.75 18.58
N SER A 52 2.05 -4.51 18.93
CA SER A 52 0.95 -3.77 18.34
C SER A 52 1.43 -2.98 17.10
N THR A 53 0.69 -3.10 16.01
CA THR A 53 0.95 -2.34 14.78
C THR A 53 -0.33 -1.64 14.35
N THR A 54 -0.26 -0.33 14.14
CA THR A 54 -1.40 0.44 13.59
C THR A 54 -1.38 0.35 12.07
N ILE A 55 -2.49 -0.13 11.51
CA ILE A 55 -2.72 -0.16 10.08
C ILE A 55 -3.61 1.02 9.70
N ARG A 56 -3.25 1.74 8.66
CA ARG A 56 -4.04 2.82 8.08
C ARG A 56 -4.38 2.47 6.63
N MET A 57 -5.67 2.45 6.32
CA MET A 57 -6.18 2.23 4.96
C MET A 57 -6.93 3.48 4.52
N LEU A 58 -6.48 4.09 3.42
CA LEU A 58 -7.06 5.31 2.88
C LEU A 58 -7.86 5.00 1.61
N SER A 59 -9.03 5.63 1.48
CA SER A 59 -9.81 5.57 0.25
C SER A 59 -9.11 6.38 -0.84
N ARG A 60 -8.70 5.71 -1.92
CA ARG A 60 -7.99 6.31 -3.08
C ARG A 60 -8.42 5.61 -4.36
N VAL A 61 -8.24 6.31 -5.47
CA VAL A 61 -8.36 5.71 -6.80
C VAL A 61 -6.96 5.27 -7.24
N PRO A 62 -6.62 3.98 -7.12
CA PRO A 62 -5.36 3.47 -7.65
C PRO A 62 -5.50 3.36 -9.17
N ARG A 63 -5.26 4.48 -9.89
CA ARG A 63 -5.29 4.46 -11.36
C ARG A 63 -4.23 3.50 -11.89
N MET A 64 -4.68 2.38 -12.41
CA MET A 64 -3.84 1.35 -13.00
C MET A 64 -4.44 0.91 -14.31
N SER A 65 -3.63 0.87 -15.36
CA SER A 65 -3.90 0.03 -16.52
C SER A 65 -3.36 -1.36 -16.20
N LEU A 66 -4.24 -2.31 -15.91
CA LEU A 66 -3.93 -3.72 -15.76
C LEU A 66 -4.50 -4.42 -16.99
N ASN A 67 -3.64 -4.87 -17.90
CA ASN A 67 -4.04 -5.64 -19.08
C ASN A 67 -5.23 -5.03 -19.86
N ARG A 68 -5.18 -3.72 -20.15
CA ARG A 68 -6.20 -2.92 -20.83
C ARG A 68 -7.47 -2.58 -20.03
N LEU A 69 -7.53 -2.94 -18.75
CA LEU A 69 -8.59 -2.50 -17.85
C LEU A 69 -8.06 -1.42 -16.92
N ASP A 70 -8.57 -0.21 -17.02
CA ASP A 70 -8.26 0.86 -16.09
C ASP A 70 -9.05 0.64 -14.80
N VAL A 71 -8.34 0.42 -13.69
CA VAL A 71 -8.97 0.45 -12.38
C VAL A 71 -9.19 1.92 -12.01
N THR A 72 -10.41 2.38 -12.23
CA THR A 72 -10.84 3.76 -11.92
C THR A 72 -11.65 3.84 -10.63
N GLU A 73 -11.92 2.69 -10.00
CA GLU A 73 -12.75 2.60 -8.80
C GLU A 73 -11.99 2.96 -7.53
N LEU A 74 -12.72 3.52 -6.57
CA LEU A 74 -12.21 3.74 -5.22
C LEU A 74 -11.88 2.41 -4.55
N ALA A 75 -10.70 2.35 -3.93
CA ALA A 75 -10.28 1.22 -3.11
C ALA A 75 -9.64 1.72 -1.82
N PHE A 76 -9.70 0.92 -0.76
CA PHE A 76 -8.85 1.14 0.40
C PHE A 76 -7.41 0.69 0.09
N VAL A 77 -6.47 1.63 0.11
CA VAL A 77 -5.04 1.36 -0.06
C VAL A 77 -4.34 1.50 1.29
N LYS A 78 -3.43 0.57 1.59
CA LYS A 78 -2.66 0.62 2.83
C LYS A 78 -1.61 1.72 2.75
N LEU A 79 -1.57 2.61 3.74
CA LEU A 79 -0.50 3.58 3.91
C LEU A 79 0.69 2.87 4.57
N GLU A 80 1.82 2.82 3.86
CA GLU A 80 3.08 2.23 4.35
C GLU A 80 4.00 3.27 4.97
N GLN A 81 4.02 4.47 4.41
CA GLN A 81 4.80 5.61 4.89
C GLN A 81 3.97 6.88 4.77
N ASP A 82 3.90 7.66 5.84
CA ASP A 82 3.31 9.00 5.86
C ASP A 82 4.41 10.07 5.81
N GLY A 83 4.06 11.27 5.39
CA GLY A 83 4.96 12.41 5.27
C GLY A 83 4.65 13.25 4.05
N PHE A 84 5.60 14.10 3.64
CA PHE A 84 5.50 14.85 2.39
C PHE A 84 5.45 13.89 1.19
N VAL A 85 6.32 12.87 1.18
CA VAL A 85 6.20 11.72 0.28
C VAL A 85 5.51 10.58 1.04
N LYS A 86 4.34 10.19 0.53
CA LYS A 86 3.55 9.07 1.03
C LYS A 86 3.75 7.85 0.14
N VAL A 87 3.82 6.67 0.76
CA VAL A 87 3.84 5.39 0.06
C VAL A 87 2.58 4.61 0.40
N PHE A 88 1.93 4.12 -0.64
CA PHE A 88 0.75 3.28 -0.50
C PHE A 88 1.00 1.92 -1.14
N LYS A 89 0.40 0.89 -0.56
CA LYS A 89 0.41 -0.47 -1.06
C LYS A 89 -1.00 -0.91 -1.44
N TYR A 90 -1.10 -1.55 -2.60
CA TYR A 90 -2.30 -2.14 -3.14
C TYR A 90 -2.02 -3.59 -3.54
N TRP A 91 -2.98 -4.49 -3.36
CA TRP A 91 -2.89 -5.90 -3.75
C TRP A 91 -3.74 -6.11 -5.00
N GLY A 92 -3.09 -6.23 -6.16
CA GLY A 92 -3.75 -6.34 -7.45
C GLY A 92 -3.01 -7.26 -8.42
N GLY A 93 -3.60 -7.46 -9.61
CA GLY A 93 -3.03 -8.30 -10.64
C GLY A 93 -3.33 -9.78 -10.49
N GLU A 94 -2.60 -10.59 -11.22
CA GLU A 94 -2.74 -12.04 -11.19
C GLU A 94 -2.27 -12.62 -9.86
N ARG A 95 -2.97 -13.65 -9.43
CA ARG A 95 -2.61 -14.43 -8.27
C ARG A 95 -1.40 -15.28 -8.64
N PHE A 96 -0.27 -15.07 -7.98
CA PHE A 96 0.82 -16.03 -8.08
C PHE A 96 0.43 -17.29 -7.33
N THR A 97 0.11 -18.33 -8.08
CA THR A 97 0.01 -19.68 -7.53
C THR A 97 1.39 -20.32 -7.67
N SER A 98 2.18 -20.34 -6.60
CA SER A 98 3.23 -21.33 -6.53
C SER A 98 2.56 -22.69 -6.31
N GLN A 99 3.02 -23.74 -6.96
CA GLN A 99 2.51 -25.10 -6.75
C GLN A 99 2.70 -25.56 -5.30
N ILE A 100 3.52 -24.86 -4.53
CA ILE A 100 3.88 -25.16 -3.14
C ILE A 100 3.78 -23.86 -2.34
N GLY A 101 2.62 -23.55 -1.76
CA GLY A 101 2.45 -22.40 -0.88
C GLY A 101 1.11 -21.67 -1.01
N PRO A 102 0.78 -20.80 -0.04
CA PRO A 102 -0.46 -20.04 -0.09
C PRO A 102 -0.44 -19.07 -1.27
N PRO A 103 -1.59 -18.87 -1.92
CA PRO A 103 -1.70 -17.94 -3.05
C PRO A 103 -1.37 -16.52 -2.60
N SER A 104 -0.41 -15.90 -3.30
CA SER A 104 -0.02 -14.52 -3.04
C SER A 104 -0.48 -13.57 -4.15
N TRP A 105 -0.91 -12.37 -3.76
CA TRP A 105 -1.26 -11.31 -4.70
C TRP A 105 -0.06 -10.43 -4.97
N LYS A 106 0.09 -9.96 -6.22
CA LYS A 106 1.12 -8.99 -6.55
C LYS A 106 0.92 -7.71 -5.74
N GLN A 107 1.96 -7.29 -5.04
CA GLN A 107 1.99 -6.02 -4.32
C GLN A 107 2.37 -4.91 -5.30
N ILE A 108 1.57 -3.85 -5.32
CA ILE A 108 1.77 -2.71 -6.20
C ILE A 108 1.93 -1.47 -5.34
N TYR A 109 2.99 -0.73 -5.57
CA TYR A 109 3.28 0.49 -4.82
C TYR A 109 2.91 1.74 -5.61
N PHE A 110 2.44 2.74 -4.88
CA PHE A 110 2.17 4.08 -5.36
C PHE A 110 2.86 5.10 -4.48
N TYR A 111 3.32 6.17 -5.08
CA TYR A 111 3.79 7.36 -4.40
C TYR A 111 2.82 8.52 -4.57
N GLN A 112 2.82 9.38 -3.56
CA GLN A 112 2.22 10.71 -3.62
C GLN A 112 3.16 11.70 -2.96
N LYS A 113 3.58 12.76 -3.68
CA LYS A 113 4.43 13.84 -3.19
C LYS A 113 3.54 15.04 -2.91
N GLY A 114 3.47 15.48 -1.65
CA GLY A 114 2.52 16.50 -1.24
C GLY A 114 1.07 16.11 -1.60
N ASN A 115 0.38 17.01 -2.32
CA ASN A 115 -1.00 16.84 -2.78
C ASN A 115 -1.11 16.38 -4.25
N THR A 116 -0.03 15.87 -4.83
CA THR A 116 -0.05 15.38 -6.22
C THR A 116 -0.90 14.11 -6.35
N LYS A 117 -1.21 13.72 -7.59
CA LYS A 117 -1.90 12.44 -7.87
C LYS A 117 -1.01 11.25 -7.51
N LEU A 118 -1.64 10.14 -7.13
CA LEU A 118 -0.94 8.87 -6.94
C LEU A 118 -0.22 8.46 -8.22
N LYS A 119 1.06 8.15 -8.12
CA LYS A 119 1.88 7.66 -9.22
C LYS A 119 2.28 6.21 -8.95
N ARG A 120 1.89 5.31 -9.85
CA ARG A 120 2.32 3.91 -9.80
C ARG A 120 3.80 3.81 -10.11
N ILE A 121 4.51 3.00 -9.34
CA ILE A 121 5.90 2.65 -9.61
C ILE A 121 5.95 1.26 -10.23
N LYS A 122 6.62 1.14 -11.37
CA LYS A 122 6.83 -0.14 -12.06
C LYS A 122 8.15 -0.74 -11.60
N GLU A 123 8.13 -2.01 -11.23
CA GLU A 123 9.32 -2.74 -10.77
C GLU A 123 10.43 -2.77 -11.83
N LEU A 124 10.08 -3.13 -13.07
CA LEU A 124 11.03 -3.22 -14.19
C LEU A 124 11.71 -1.88 -14.55
N SER A 125 11.12 -0.76 -14.18
CA SER A 125 11.67 0.58 -14.46
C SER A 125 11.93 1.34 -13.18
N PHE A 126 12.13 0.64 -12.05
CA PHE A 126 12.24 1.24 -10.74
C PHE A 126 13.29 2.33 -10.70
N LYS A 127 14.54 2.02 -11.01
CA LYS A 127 15.67 2.95 -10.98
C LYS A 127 15.39 4.23 -11.79
N LYS A 128 15.00 4.09 -13.06
CA LYS A 128 14.67 5.21 -13.93
C LYS A 128 13.54 6.06 -13.38
N ASN A 129 12.40 5.43 -13.08
CA ASN A 129 11.21 6.13 -12.61
C ASN A 129 11.42 6.84 -11.28
N MET A 130 12.22 6.26 -10.39
CA MET A 130 12.50 6.83 -9.07
C MET A 130 13.48 7.99 -9.17
N SER A 131 14.54 7.86 -9.99
CA SER A 131 15.49 8.95 -10.22
C SER A 131 14.81 10.17 -10.85
N GLU A 132 13.89 9.95 -11.79
CA GLU A 132 13.08 11.03 -12.38
C GLU A 132 12.11 11.64 -11.35
N TYR A 133 11.47 10.82 -10.52
CA TYR A 133 10.48 11.27 -9.55
C TYR A 133 11.09 12.07 -8.40
N PHE A 134 12.33 11.74 -8.01
CA PHE A 134 13.08 12.36 -6.92
C PHE A 134 14.26 13.21 -7.42
N ASN A 135 14.20 13.75 -8.63
CA ASN A 135 15.26 14.54 -9.24
C ASN A 135 15.61 15.80 -8.43
N ASP A 136 14.73 16.27 -7.56
CA ASP A 136 14.93 17.37 -6.62
C ASP A 136 15.71 16.97 -5.35
N CYS A 137 16.15 15.71 -5.25
CA CYS A 137 17.00 15.21 -4.17
C CYS A 137 18.17 14.40 -4.73
N SER A 138 19.25 15.06 -5.07
CA SER A 138 20.43 14.46 -5.71
C SER A 138 21.06 13.33 -4.89
N SER A 139 21.10 13.47 -3.57
CA SER A 139 21.65 12.45 -2.66
C SER A 139 20.80 11.15 -2.70
N LEU A 140 19.48 11.27 -2.79
CA LEU A 140 18.60 10.09 -2.93
C LEU A 140 18.74 9.47 -4.32
N VAL A 141 18.80 10.31 -5.37
CA VAL A 141 19.01 9.83 -6.75
C VAL A 141 20.31 9.04 -6.87
N LYS A 142 21.41 9.52 -6.24
CA LYS A 142 22.67 8.79 -6.19
C LYS A 142 22.47 7.40 -5.55
N LYS A 143 21.87 7.31 -4.37
CA LYS A 143 21.59 6.03 -3.68
C LYS A 143 20.75 5.06 -4.52
N ILE A 144 19.73 5.56 -5.22
CA ILE A 144 18.91 4.74 -6.13
C ILE A 144 19.77 4.23 -7.31
N ASN A 145 20.65 5.08 -7.84
CA ASN A 145 21.54 4.70 -8.94
C ASN A 145 22.62 3.72 -8.53
N ASP A 146 23.11 3.81 -7.29
CA ASP A 146 24.10 2.89 -6.70
C ASP A 146 23.46 1.57 -6.25
N LEU A 147 22.14 1.37 -6.48
CA LEU A 147 21.37 0.20 -6.10
C LEU A 147 21.25 -0.03 -4.57
N ASP A 148 21.42 1.02 -3.77
CA ASP A 148 21.18 0.97 -2.32
C ASP A 148 19.69 0.68 -2.01
N TYR A 149 18.81 0.92 -2.98
CA TYR A 149 17.37 0.68 -2.87
C TYR A 149 16.81 -0.11 -4.04
N THR A 150 15.94 -1.06 -3.71
CA THR A 150 15.18 -1.89 -4.65
C THR A 150 13.70 -1.54 -4.61
N TYR A 151 12.90 -2.16 -5.50
CA TYR A 151 11.45 -2.00 -5.50
C TYR A 151 10.79 -2.43 -4.18
N GLN A 152 11.39 -3.34 -3.43
CA GLN A 152 10.85 -3.80 -2.14
C GLN A 152 11.08 -2.78 -1.02
N GLU A 153 12.01 -1.86 -1.20
CA GLU A 153 12.44 -0.89 -0.20
C GLU A 153 11.79 0.50 -0.39
N MET A 154 10.66 0.54 -1.06
CA MET A 154 9.90 1.77 -1.34
C MET A 154 9.63 2.64 -0.12
N ARG A 155 9.42 2.01 1.05
CA ARG A 155 9.23 2.71 2.31
C ARG A 155 10.50 3.45 2.75
N GLN A 156 11.67 2.80 2.65
CA GLN A 156 12.94 3.42 3.02
C GLN A 156 13.27 4.61 2.12
N VAL A 157 12.99 4.50 0.81
CA VAL A 157 13.15 5.61 -0.15
C VAL A 157 12.34 6.83 0.27
N ALA A 158 11.05 6.64 0.61
CA ALA A 158 10.20 7.74 1.07
C ALA A 158 10.65 8.30 2.43
N THR A 159 11.07 7.43 3.34
CA THR A 159 11.62 7.85 4.63
C THR A 159 12.86 8.72 4.42
N TYR A 160 13.79 8.29 3.59
CA TYR A 160 15.00 9.06 3.28
C TYR A 160 14.65 10.43 2.73
N PHE A 161 13.76 10.50 1.72
CA PHE A 161 13.32 11.78 1.15
C PHE A 161 12.71 12.69 2.21
N ASN A 162 11.78 12.17 3.00
CA ASN A 162 11.08 12.93 4.03
C ASN A 162 12.02 13.48 5.13
N THR A 163 13.15 12.83 5.35
CA THR A 163 14.12 13.22 6.39
C THR A 163 15.21 14.13 5.85
N ASN A 164 15.69 13.91 4.63
CA ASN A 164 16.95 14.50 4.13
C ASN A 164 16.77 15.45 2.95
N CYS A 165 15.61 15.52 2.32
CA CYS A 165 15.42 16.21 1.06
C CYS A 165 14.38 17.34 1.12
N LYS A 166 14.04 17.81 2.30
CA LYS A 166 13.13 18.96 2.48
C LYS A 166 13.89 20.25 2.56
#